data_d8d5c01717214a6a8a38976d06ae24a0
#
_entry.id   d8d5c01717214a6a8a38976d06ae24a0
#
_cell.length_a   1.000
_cell.length_b   1.000
_cell.length_c   1.000
_cell.angle_alpha   90.00
_cell.angle_beta   90.00
_cell.angle_gamma   90.00
#
_symmetry.space_group_name_H-M   'P 1'
#
loop_
_entity.id
_entity.type
_entity.pdbx_description
1 polymer ?
#
loop_
_entity_poly.entity_id
_entity_poly.type
_entity_poly.pdbx_seq_one_letter_code
_entity_poly.pdbx_strand_id
1 'polypeptide(L)'
;MFSNQAPQPRIEPWMSHAQAARGGHYLNCSCEISEVRFVTSLGTYLDSPYHFDPDGLPIEGLNLEQLILPGVVVDCTHVEARQAIGPEVLSGIPVEGMAVLFRTDWSQFWGQPEYYDFPYLTADSSQALKERGAKMVGVDTLVVDDLSNPERPVYVTLLSHNILIIENLTNLAALPTGSGDFIFHAVPAKFKGAAAFPVRAYAHVEQSQ
;
A
#
# COMPACT_ATOMS: atom_id res chain seq x y z
N MET A 1 4.05 12.08 -2.50
CA MET A 1 3.77 12.51 -1.13
C MET A 1 3.12 13.89 -1.18
N PHE A 2 1.90 13.99 -0.69
CA PHE A 2 1.05 15.18 -0.87
C PHE A 2 1.10 16.18 0.28
N SER A 3 1.68 15.81 1.43
CA SER A 3 1.78 16.75 2.54
C SER A 3 2.90 17.76 2.28
N ASN A 4 2.58 19.05 2.26
CA ASN A 4 3.56 20.13 2.26
C ASN A 4 4.51 20.09 3.48
N GLN A 5 4.23 19.23 4.46
CA GLN A 5 5.02 19.06 5.69
C GLN A 5 6.05 17.93 5.57
N ALA A 6 5.91 17.01 4.62
CA ALA A 6 6.87 15.93 4.43
C ALA A 6 8.00 16.34 3.47
N PRO A 7 9.25 15.91 3.72
CA PRO A 7 10.36 16.19 2.81
C PRO A 7 10.07 15.60 1.43
N GLN A 8 10.30 16.40 0.39
CA GLN A 8 10.20 15.92 -0.98
C GLN A 8 11.25 14.83 -1.24
N PRO A 9 10.92 13.77 -1.98
CA PRO A 9 11.89 12.78 -2.39
C PRO A 9 12.97 13.43 -3.26
N ARG A 10 14.22 13.01 -3.06
CA ARG A 10 15.37 13.47 -3.84
C ARG A 10 16.09 12.28 -4.43
N ILE A 11 16.49 12.42 -5.70
CA ILE A 11 17.36 11.48 -6.38
C ILE A 11 18.47 12.30 -6.99
N GLU A 12 19.69 12.02 -6.62
CA GLU A 12 20.88 12.72 -7.11
C GLU A 12 22.03 11.72 -7.30
N PRO A 13 22.96 11.99 -8.22
CA PRO A 13 24.11 11.12 -8.41
C PRO A 13 25.04 11.17 -7.19
N TRP A 14 25.19 10.06 -6.48
CA TRP A 14 26.32 9.86 -5.58
C TRP A 14 27.63 9.77 -6.37
N MET A 15 27.59 9.11 -7.54
CA MET A 15 28.66 9.08 -8.55
C MET A 15 28.06 9.20 -9.93
N SER A 16 28.37 10.29 -10.64
CA SER A 16 27.90 10.48 -12.03
C SER A 16 28.75 9.73 -13.05
N HIS A 17 28.23 9.47 -14.25
CA HIS A 17 28.99 8.91 -15.37
C HIS A 17 30.32 9.64 -15.62
N ALA A 18 30.31 10.99 -15.54
CA ALA A 18 31.50 11.79 -15.76
C ALA A 18 32.57 11.61 -14.64
N GLN A 19 32.14 11.38 -13.40
CA GLN A 19 33.04 11.08 -12.28
C GLN A 19 33.61 9.66 -12.42
N ALA A 20 32.78 8.68 -12.75
CA ALA A 20 33.21 7.30 -12.96
C ALA A 20 34.24 7.18 -14.10
N ALA A 21 34.02 7.86 -15.23
CA ALA A 21 34.95 7.87 -16.37
C ALA A 21 36.30 8.51 -16.01
N ARG A 22 36.30 9.56 -15.17
CA ARG A 22 37.55 10.24 -14.76
C ARG A 22 38.33 9.48 -13.68
N GLY A 23 37.65 8.65 -12.90
CA GLY A 23 38.25 7.93 -11.76
C GLY A 23 39.18 6.77 -12.12
N GLY A 24 39.29 6.41 -13.40
CA GLY A 24 40.18 5.36 -13.89
C GLY A 24 39.80 3.93 -13.46
N HIS A 25 38.64 3.76 -12.81
CA HIS A 25 38.16 2.44 -12.38
C HIS A 25 37.53 1.62 -13.49
N TYR A 26 37.18 2.29 -14.59
CA TYR A 26 36.50 1.66 -15.74
C TYR A 26 37.27 1.99 -17.05
N LEU A 27 37.57 0.95 -17.83
CA LEU A 27 38.17 1.08 -19.17
C LEU A 27 37.05 1.06 -20.22
N ASN A 28 36.92 2.15 -20.97
CA ASN A 28 35.95 2.30 -22.07
C ASN A 28 34.45 2.20 -21.66
N CYS A 29 34.13 2.40 -20.40
CA CYS A 29 32.75 2.44 -19.91
C CYS A 29 32.60 3.43 -18.74
N SER A 30 31.36 3.67 -18.32
CA SER A 30 31.02 4.47 -17.14
C SER A 30 29.76 3.94 -16.49
N CYS A 31 29.55 4.26 -15.22
CA CYS A 31 28.32 3.97 -14.50
C CYS A 31 27.82 5.20 -13.78
N GLU A 32 26.55 5.22 -13.42
CA GLU A 32 25.99 6.13 -12.45
C GLU A 32 25.52 5.34 -11.22
N ILE A 33 25.79 5.87 -10.04
CA ILE A 33 25.23 5.37 -8.79
C ILE A 33 24.43 6.51 -8.19
N SER A 34 23.14 6.29 -8.00
CA SER A 34 22.22 7.29 -7.45
C SER A 34 22.11 7.15 -5.94
N GLU A 35 22.05 8.28 -5.24
CA GLU A 35 21.57 8.38 -3.88
C GLU A 35 20.08 8.73 -3.89
N VAL A 36 19.28 8.05 -3.06
CA VAL A 36 17.85 8.31 -2.94
C VAL A 36 17.52 8.64 -1.49
N ARG A 37 16.80 9.75 -1.28
CA ARG A 37 16.29 10.17 0.02
C ARG A 37 14.79 10.42 -0.05
N PHE A 38 14.04 9.70 0.78
CA PHE A 38 12.58 9.85 0.88
C PHE A 38 12.07 9.39 2.25
N VAL A 39 10.86 9.76 2.62
CA VAL A 39 10.12 9.11 3.72
C VAL A 39 9.44 7.87 3.18
N THR A 40 9.39 6.82 3.98
CA THR A 40 9.01 5.48 3.51
C THR A 40 7.55 5.34 3.09
N SER A 41 6.66 6.24 3.54
CA SER A 41 5.27 6.32 3.09
C SER A 41 5.18 7.16 1.79
N LEU A 42 5.75 6.66 0.70
CA LEU A 42 5.86 7.34 -0.59
C LEU A 42 5.18 6.55 -1.71
N GLY A 43 4.27 7.21 -2.43
CA GLY A 43 3.53 6.58 -3.53
C GLY A 43 2.66 5.44 -3.04
N THR A 44 2.59 4.33 -3.77
CA THR A 44 2.01 3.08 -3.27
C THR A 44 3.01 2.43 -2.32
N TYR A 45 2.61 2.17 -1.08
CA TYR A 45 3.47 1.59 -0.05
C TYR A 45 2.72 0.59 0.82
N LEU A 46 3.49 -0.24 1.50
CA LEU A 46 3.02 -1.24 2.46
C LEU A 46 3.38 -0.80 3.86
N ASP A 47 2.40 -0.85 4.77
CA ASP A 47 2.60 -0.71 6.21
C ASP A 47 2.72 -2.08 6.87
N SER A 48 3.78 -2.24 7.67
CA SER A 48 3.97 -3.40 8.54
C SER A 48 3.38 -3.14 9.94
N PRO A 49 3.20 -4.18 10.77
CA PRO A 49 2.76 -4.02 12.15
C PRO A 49 3.56 -2.98 12.94
N TYR A 50 4.86 -2.86 12.72
CA TYR A 50 5.72 -1.87 13.38
C TYR A 50 5.30 -0.42 13.14
N HIS A 51 4.44 -0.16 12.14
CA HIS A 51 3.98 1.21 11.85
C HIS A 51 3.13 1.81 13.00
N PHE A 52 2.30 1.00 13.65
CA PHE A 52 1.43 1.42 14.77
C PHE A 52 1.72 0.68 16.08
N ASP A 53 2.54 -0.37 16.05
CA ASP A 53 2.95 -1.12 17.23
C ASP A 53 4.49 -1.12 17.32
N PRO A 54 5.10 -0.47 18.32
CA PRO A 54 6.55 -0.40 18.49
C PRO A 54 7.22 -1.77 18.70
N ASP A 55 6.44 -2.78 19.14
CA ASP A 55 6.90 -4.16 19.29
C ASP A 55 6.49 -5.03 18.09
N GLY A 56 5.82 -4.44 17.10
CA GLY A 56 5.35 -5.10 15.91
C GLY A 56 6.47 -5.47 14.93
N LEU A 57 6.14 -6.35 13.99
CA LEU A 57 7.09 -6.85 12.99
C LEU A 57 7.41 -5.77 11.95
N PRO A 58 8.70 -5.38 11.75
CA PRO A 58 9.09 -4.43 10.72
C PRO A 58 9.13 -5.08 9.32
N ILE A 59 9.32 -4.25 8.28
CA ILE A 59 9.31 -4.68 6.86
C ILE A 59 10.22 -5.88 6.57
N GLU A 60 11.45 -5.89 7.09
CA GLU A 60 12.39 -6.99 6.83
C GLU A 60 12.00 -8.32 7.48
N GLY A 61 11.11 -8.28 8.45
CA GLY A 61 10.60 -9.47 9.14
C GLY A 61 9.44 -10.16 8.42
N LEU A 62 8.83 -9.51 7.42
CA LEU A 62 7.71 -10.08 6.69
C LEU A 62 8.14 -11.20 5.76
N ASN A 63 7.36 -12.27 5.71
CA ASN A 63 7.56 -13.40 4.82
C ASN A 63 6.82 -13.23 3.49
N LEU A 64 7.26 -13.90 2.43
CA LEU A 64 6.63 -13.81 1.11
C LEU A 64 5.17 -14.29 1.11
N GLU A 65 4.83 -15.26 1.95
CA GLU A 65 3.48 -15.78 2.12
C GLU A 65 2.48 -14.75 2.69
N GLN A 66 3.00 -13.68 3.30
CA GLN A 66 2.20 -12.53 3.76
C GLN A 66 2.07 -11.44 2.69
N LEU A 67 2.92 -11.47 1.66
CA LEU A 67 3.10 -10.42 0.66
C LEU A 67 2.58 -10.82 -0.73
N ILE A 68 2.32 -12.12 -0.93
CA ILE A 68 1.82 -12.71 -2.18
C ILE A 68 0.60 -13.54 -1.80
N LEU A 69 -0.59 -13.04 -2.10
CA LEU A 69 -1.86 -13.56 -1.59
C LEU A 69 -2.90 -13.67 -2.70
N PRO A 70 -3.85 -14.60 -2.60
CA PRO A 70 -5.09 -14.47 -3.35
C PRO A 70 -5.70 -13.09 -3.07
N GLY A 71 -6.19 -12.42 -4.10
CA GLY A 71 -6.74 -11.07 -3.96
C GLY A 71 -8.21 -11.02 -4.35
N VAL A 72 -8.97 -10.13 -3.70
CA VAL A 72 -10.35 -9.81 -4.05
C VAL A 72 -10.55 -8.31 -4.07
N VAL A 73 -11.25 -7.79 -5.09
CA VAL A 73 -11.65 -6.38 -5.15
C VAL A 73 -13.07 -6.23 -4.61
N VAL A 74 -13.23 -5.31 -3.65
CA VAL A 74 -14.52 -4.85 -3.13
C VAL A 74 -14.87 -3.55 -3.82
N ASP A 75 -16.01 -3.52 -4.52
CA ASP A 75 -16.46 -2.31 -5.21
C ASP A 75 -17.13 -1.33 -4.23
N CYS A 76 -16.47 -0.22 -4.01
CA CYS A 76 -16.92 0.92 -3.20
C CYS A 76 -17.03 2.21 -4.03
N THR A 77 -17.16 2.11 -5.35
CA THR A 77 -17.22 3.29 -6.24
C THR A 77 -18.48 4.14 -6.05
N HIS A 78 -19.49 3.59 -5.37
CA HIS A 78 -20.71 4.29 -4.99
C HIS A 78 -20.58 5.14 -3.73
N VAL A 79 -19.45 5.05 -3.00
CA VAL A 79 -19.22 5.79 -1.76
C VAL A 79 -18.64 7.16 -2.10
N GLU A 80 -19.27 8.21 -1.57
CA GLU A 80 -18.90 9.58 -1.87
C GLU A 80 -17.74 10.08 -0.99
N ALA A 81 -17.25 11.28 -1.32
CA ALA A 81 -16.22 11.98 -0.57
C ALA A 81 -16.51 12.03 0.93
N ARG A 82 -15.51 11.71 1.75
CA ARG A 82 -15.57 11.71 3.23
C ARG A 82 -16.65 10.81 3.82
N GLN A 83 -17.17 9.86 3.07
CA GLN A 83 -18.13 8.88 3.59
C GLN A 83 -17.42 7.65 4.13
N ALA A 84 -18.07 7.05 5.12
CA ALA A 84 -17.60 5.84 5.78
C ALA A 84 -17.97 4.59 4.95
N ILE A 85 -17.02 3.67 4.82
CA ILE A 85 -17.21 2.34 4.23
C ILE A 85 -17.42 1.35 5.38
N GLY A 86 -18.66 0.93 5.57
CA GLY A 86 -19.05 0.00 6.62
C GLY A 86 -18.80 -1.47 6.26
N PRO A 87 -19.02 -2.41 7.20
CA PRO A 87 -18.78 -3.84 6.97
C PRO A 87 -19.75 -4.49 5.97
N GLU A 88 -20.86 -3.84 5.65
CA GLU A 88 -21.89 -4.34 4.70
C GLU A 88 -21.35 -4.59 3.29
N VAL A 89 -20.32 -3.82 2.87
CA VAL A 89 -19.68 -4.00 1.56
C VAL A 89 -18.96 -5.35 1.42
N LEU A 90 -18.69 -6.01 2.55
CA LEU A 90 -18.03 -7.31 2.58
C LEU A 90 -19.03 -8.48 2.40
N SER A 91 -20.33 -8.19 2.31
CA SER A 91 -21.35 -9.25 2.17
C SER A 91 -21.12 -10.08 0.90
N GLY A 92 -21.00 -11.40 1.05
CA GLY A 92 -20.77 -12.32 -0.06
C GLY A 92 -19.34 -12.33 -0.63
N ILE A 93 -18.45 -11.49 -0.12
CA ILE A 93 -17.05 -11.39 -0.58
C ILE A 93 -16.20 -12.45 0.13
N PRO A 94 -15.35 -13.23 -0.54
CA PRO A 94 -14.37 -14.10 0.12
C PRO A 94 -13.29 -13.23 0.77
N VAL A 95 -13.02 -13.44 2.06
CA VAL A 95 -12.07 -12.61 2.86
C VAL A 95 -10.96 -13.46 3.45
N GLU A 96 -11.27 -14.71 3.84
CA GLU A 96 -10.34 -15.57 4.57
C GLU A 96 -9.06 -15.84 3.77
N GLY A 97 -7.94 -15.50 4.33
CA GLY A 97 -6.62 -15.71 3.73
C GLY A 97 -6.25 -14.73 2.60
N MET A 98 -7.09 -13.73 2.32
CA MET A 98 -6.95 -12.87 1.14
C MET A 98 -6.34 -11.50 1.40
N ALA A 99 -5.84 -10.90 0.33
CA ALA A 99 -5.68 -9.47 0.17
C ALA A 99 -7.02 -8.87 -0.29
N VAL A 100 -7.66 -8.06 0.57
CA VAL A 100 -8.95 -7.42 0.32
C VAL A 100 -8.70 -5.98 -0.14
N LEU A 101 -9.00 -5.69 -1.43
CA LEU A 101 -8.68 -4.42 -2.08
C LEU A 101 -9.96 -3.60 -2.27
N PHE A 102 -10.06 -2.46 -1.60
CA PHE A 102 -11.22 -1.56 -1.71
C PHE A 102 -11.00 -0.59 -2.87
N ARG A 103 -11.86 -0.70 -3.88
CA ARG A 103 -11.87 0.17 -5.04
C ARG A 103 -12.89 1.29 -4.84
N THR A 104 -12.42 2.51 -4.71
CA THR A 104 -13.24 3.72 -4.64
C THR A 104 -13.13 4.58 -5.90
N ASP A 105 -12.18 4.25 -6.79
CA ASP A 105 -11.72 5.05 -7.92
C ASP A 105 -11.11 6.42 -7.48
N TRP A 106 -10.76 6.56 -6.19
CA TRP A 106 -10.21 7.80 -5.65
C TRP A 106 -8.82 8.13 -6.18
N SER A 107 -8.09 7.13 -6.64
CA SER A 107 -6.78 7.31 -7.29
C SER A 107 -6.80 8.28 -8.48
N GLN A 108 -7.96 8.52 -9.12
CA GLN A 108 -8.12 9.51 -10.19
C GLN A 108 -7.79 10.94 -9.74
N PHE A 109 -7.95 11.25 -8.45
CA PHE A 109 -7.65 12.57 -7.88
C PHE A 109 -6.20 12.73 -7.43
N TRP A 110 -5.33 11.75 -7.71
CA TRP A 110 -3.92 11.82 -7.33
C TRP A 110 -3.26 13.11 -7.81
N GLY A 111 -2.66 13.86 -6.89
CA GLY A 111 -2.02 15.16 -7.17
C GLY A 111 -2.96 16.36 -7.10
N GLN A 112 -4.24 16.16 -6.81
CA GLN A 112 -5.26 17.21 -6.70
C GLN A 112 -5.67 17.40 -5.24
N PRO A 113 -6.19 18.58 -4.84
CA PRO A 113 -6.68 18.82 -3.48
C PRO A 113 -7.77 17.84 -3.05
N GLU A 114 -8.63 17.44 -3.98
CA GLU A 114 -9.73 16.49 -3.78
C GLU A 114 -9.26 15.12 -3.28
N TYR A 115 -7.99 14.78 -3.51
CA TYR A 115 -7.43 13.52 -3.03
C TYR A 115 -7.49 13.37 -1.50
N TYR A 116 -7.57 14.47 -0.76
CA TYR A 116 -7.69 14.47 0.71
C TYR A 116 -9.12 14.29 1.23
N ASP A 117 -10.11 14.32 0.36
CA ASP A 117 -11.53 14.18 0.71
C ASP A 117 -12.04 12.74 0.51
N PHE A 118 -11.17 11.76 0.61
CA PHE A 118 -11.41 10.35 0.29
C PHE A 118 -12.43 9.68 1.23
N PRO A 119 -13.14 8.62 0.75
CA PRO A 119 -13.89 7.71 1.61
C PRO A 119 -12.94 6.82 2.43
N TYR A 120 -13.36 6.39 3.61
CA TYR A 120 -12.52 5.69 4.57
C TYR A 120 -13.22 4.48 5.20
N LEU A 121 -12.46 3.51 5.68
CA LEU A 121 -12.99 2.34 6.37
C LEU A 121 -13.41 2.70 7.81
N THR A 122 -14.47 2.04 8.31
CA THR A 122 -14.87 2.19 9.71
C THR A 122 -14.11 1.21 10.64
N ALA A 123 -14.17 1.48 11.95
CA ALA A 123 -13.71 0.52 12.96
C ALA A 123 -14.41 -0.84 12.81
N ASP A 124 -15.72 -0.84 12.54
CA ASP A 124 -16.50 -2.06 12.35
C ASP A 124 -16.05 -2.84 11.10
N SER A 125 -15.68 -2.13 10.01
CA SER A 125 -15.11 -2.77 8.81
C SER A 125 -13.79 -3.46 9.13
N SER A 126 -12.90 -2.82 9.90
CA SER A 126 -11.62 -3.41 10.29
C SER A 126 -11.82 -4.62 11.22
N GLN A 127 -12.78 -4.55 12.13
CA GLN A 127 -13.14 -5.68 12.99
C GLN A 127 -13.70 -6.86 12.17
N ALA A 128 -14.60 -6.59 11.21
CA ALA A 128 -15.14 -7.62 10.33
C ALA A 128 -14.06 -8.27 9.45
N LEU A 129 -13.11 -7.49 8.91
CA LEU A 129 -11.97 -8.00 8.14
C LEU A 129 -11.10 -8.94 8.98
N LYS A 130 -10.78 -8.53 10.22
CA LYS A 130 -10.03 -9.34 11.18
C LYS A 130 -10.76 -10.66 11.51
N GLU A 131 -12.03 -10.59 11.89
CA GLU A 131 -12.84 -11.76 12.27
C GLU A 131 -13.00 -12.75 11.12
N ARG A 132 -13.03 -12.25 9.88
CA ARG A 132 -13.13 -13.07 8.66
C ARG A 132 -11.78 -13.51 8.10
N GLY A 133 -10.69 -13.22 8.79
CA GLY A 133 -9.35 -13.75 8.49
C GLY A 133 -8.63 -13.13 7.31
N ALA A 134 -8.91 -11.85 6.98
CA ALA A 134 -8.12 -11.09 6.02
C ALA A 134 -6.63 -11.11 6.39
N LYS A 135 -5.75 -11.11 5.39
CA LYS A 135 -4.29 -11.07 5.59
C LYS A 135 -3.68 -9.75 5.18
N MET A 136 -4.33 -9.05 4.27
CA MET A 136 -3.92 -7.75 3.79
C MET A 136 -5.15 -6.93 3.41
N VAL A 137 -5.08 -5.63 3.62
CA VAL A 137 -6.10 -4.66 3.18
C VAL A 137 -5.42 -3.66 2.27
N GLY A 138 -5.99 -3.41 1.10
CA GLY A 138 -5.51 -2.41 0.16
C GLY A 138 -6.57 -1.36 -0.14
N VAL A 139 -6.15 -0.10 -0.27
CA VAL A 139 -7.04 1.02 -0.64
C VAL A 139 -6.42 1.87 -1.76
N ASP A 140 -7.25 2.41 -2.62
CA ASP A 140 -6.85 3.37 -3.66
C ASP A 140 -6.99 4.84 -3.19
N THR A 141 -7.11 5.02 -1.87
CA THR A 141 -7.15 6.29 -1.16
C THR A 141 -5.82 6.61 -0.50
N LEU A 142 -5.72 7.81 0.09
CA LEU A 142 -4.51 8.29 0.77
C LEU A 142 -4.14 7.42 1.98
N VAL A 143 -5.13 7.07 2.80
CA VAL A 143 -5.02 6.23 4.00
C VAL A 143 -6.32 5.44 4.20
N VAL A 144 -6.30 4.46 5.10
CA VAL A 144 -7.46 3.61 5.42
C VAL A 144 -8.45 4.25 6.38
N ASP A 145 -7.99 5.12 7.29
CA ASP A 145 -8.77 5.74 8.36
C ASP A 145 -9.30 7.13 7.98
N ASP A 146 -10.34 7.59 8.68
CA ASP A 146 -10.72 9.00 8.71
C ASP A 146 -9.58 9.87 9.28
N LEU A 147 -9.11 10.84 8.49
CA LEU A 147 -8.05 11.76 8.92
C LEU A 147 -8.44 12.61 10.13
N SER A 148 -9.72 12.85 10.35
CA SER A 148 -10.22 13.62 11.48
C SER A 148 -10.23 12.83 12.81
N ASN A 149 -10.16 11.49 12.76
CA ASN A 149 -10.12 10.63 13.93
C ASN A 149 -8.66 10.35 14.35
N PRO A 150 -8.16 10.96 15.46
CA PRO A 150 -6.79 10.76 15.93
C PRO A 150 -6.52 9.36 16.50
N GLU A 151 -7.55 8.57 16.82
CA GLU A 151 -7.40 7.22 17.37
C GLU A 151 -6.97 6.18 16.34
N ARG A 152 -7.17 6.48 15.03
CA ARG A 152 -6.78 5.60 13.93
C ARG A 152 -7.21 4.14 14.13
N PRO A 153 -8.51 3.87 14.34
CA PRO A 153 -8.97 2.55 14.77
C PRO A 153 -8.73 1.45 13.74
N VAL A 154 -8.74 1.77 12.44
CA VAL A 154 -8.50 0.80 11.37
C VAL A 154 -7.05 0.35 11.36
N TYR A 155 -6.09 1.30 11.39
CA TYR A 155 -4.66 0.96 11.51
C TYR A 155 -4.38 0.12 12.74
N VAL A 156 -4.86 0.59 13.91
CA VAL A 156 -4.64 -0.10 15.20
C VAL A 156 -5.20 -1.52 15.14
N THR A 157 -6.43 -1.70 14.65
CA THR A 157 -7.06 -3.02 14.60
C THR A 157 -6.32 -3.96 13.62
N LEU A 158 -6.03 -3.50 12.41
CA LEU A 158 -5.44 -4.36 11.39
C LEU A 158 -3.98 -4.73 11.70
N LEU A 159 -3.15 -3.72 11.98
CA LEU A 159 -1.71 -3.94 12.16
C LEU A 159 -1.38 -4.71 13.44
N SER A 160 -2.12 -4.48 14.56
CA SER A 160 -1.95 -5.27 15.79
C SER A 160 -2.32 -6.75 15.63
N HIS A 161 -3.03 -7.10 14.56
CA HIS A 161 -3.39 -8.49 14.24
C HIS A 161 -2.62 -9.05 13.03
N ASN A 162 -1.51 -8.41 12.65
CA ASN A 162 -0.66 -8.78 11.52
C ASN A 162 -1.40 -8.80 10.17
N ILE A 163 -2.43 -7.96 10.02
CA ILE A 163 -3.10 -7.70 8.75
C ILE A 163 -2.41 -6.48 8.14
N LEU A 164 -1.68 -6.70 7.04
CA LEU A 164 -0.89 -5.67 6.39
C LEU A 164 -1.78 -4.66 5.68
N ILE A 165 -1.29 -3.43 5.51
CA ILE A 165 -2.03 -2.38 4.81
C ILE A 165 -1.23 -1.92 3.59
N ILE A 166 -1.92 -1.75 2.45
CA ILE A 166 -1.37 -1.12 1.24
C ILE A 166 -2.19 0.12 0.92
N GLU A 167 -1.53 1.23 0.75
CA GLU A 167 -2.17 2.51 0.47
C GLU A 167 -1.76 3.07 -0.88
N ASN A 168 -2.60 3.97 -1.39
CA ASN A 168 -2.40 4.62 -2.69
C ASN A 168 -2.30 3.62 -3.84
N LEU A 169 -3.15 2.59 -3.84
CA LEU A 169 -3.32 1.72 -4.99
C LEU A 169 -3.91 2.48 -6.18
N THR A 170 -3.73 1.96 -7.37
CA THR A 170 -4.34 2.50 -8.59
C THR A 170 -4.72 1.36 -9.53
N ASN A 171 -5.55 1.68 -10.53
CA ASN A 171 -5.95 0.75 -11.58
C ASN A 171 -6.69 -0.51 -11.09
N LEU A 172 -7.37 -0.44 -9.94
CA LEU A 172 -8.16 -1.57 -9.40
C LEU A 172 -9.33 -1.95 -10.31
N ALA A 173 -9.80 -1.02 -11.16
CA ALA A 173 -10.84 -1.28 -12.17
C ALA A 173 -10.44 -2.35 -13.22
N ALA A 174 -9.16 -2.63 -13.38
CA ALA A 174 -8.67 -3.66 -14.29
C ALA A 174 -8.77 -5.08 -13.73
N LEU A 175 -9.16 -5.24 -12.45
CA LEU A 175 -9.24 -6.53 -11.78
C LEU A 175 -10.67 -7.04 -11.67
N PRO A 176 -10.86 -8.37 -11.62
CA PRO A 176 -12.17 -8.97 -11.33
C PRO A 176 -12.69 -8.50 -9.97
N THR A 177 -13.96 -8.12 -9.90
CA THR A 177 -14.62 -7.65 -8.68
C THR A 177 -15.39 -8.79 -8.01
N GLY A 178 -15.28 -8.88 -6.68
CA GLY A 178 -16.05 -9.82 -5.85
C GLY A 178 -15.60 -11.28 -5.92
N SER A 179 -14.64 -11.62 -6.76
CA SER A 179 -14.08 -12.96 -6.90
C SER A 179 -12.59 -12.98 -6.50
N GLY A 180 -12.09 -14.14 -6.08
CA GLY A 180 -10.68 -14.37 -5.72
C GLY A 180 -9.81 -14.84 -6.89
N ASP A 181 -10.07 -14.38 -8.11
CA ASP A 181 -9.51 -14.95 -9.34
C ASP A 181 -8.17 -14.32 -9.77
N PHE A 182 -7.39 -13.80 -8.83
CA PHE A 182 -6.06 -13.29 -9.10
C PHE A 182 -5.13 -13.43 -7.89
N ILE A 183 -3.83 -13.42 -8.14
CA ILE A 183 -2.82 -13.32 -7.08
C ILE A 183 -2.32 -11.88 -7.00
N PHE A 184 -2.42 -11.30 -5.82
CA PHE A 184 -1.92 -9.96 -5.54
C PHE A 184 -0.52 -10.02 -4.94
N HIS A 185 0.36 -9.17 -5.44
CA HIS A 185 1.77 -9.07 -5.04
C HIS A 185 2.05 -7.67 -4.52
N ALA A 186 2.60 -7.57 -3.30
CA ALA A 186 3.00 -6.31 -2.67
C ALA A 186 4.30 -6.49 -1.89
N VAL A 187 5.38 -6.85 -2.59
CA VAL A 187 6.66 -7.22 -1.98
C VAL A 187 7.58 -6.01 -1.91
N PRO A 188 7.84 -5.44 -0.71
CA PRO A 188 8.80 -4.34 -0.52
C PRO A 188 10.24 -4.86 -0.57
N ALA A 189 11.20 -3.95 -0.80
CA ALA A 189 12.59 -4.27 -0.51
C ALA A 189 12.78 -4.52 1.00
N LYS A 190 13.65 -5.50 1.36
CA LYS A 190 13.99 -5.81 2.76
C LYS A 190 14.82 -4.69 3.39
N PHE A 191 14.14 -3.64 3.85
CA PHE A 191 14.79 -2.49 4.45
C PHE A 191 14.71 -2.58 5.97
N LYS A 192 15.87 -2.74 6.63
CA LYS A 192 15.98 -3.01 8.06
C LYS A 192 15.46 -1.82 8.89
N GLY A 193 14.54 -2.11 9.83
CA GLY A 193 13.96 -1.14 10.76
C GLY A 193 12.91 -0.22 10.13
N ALA A 194 12.46 -0.50 8.89
CA ALA A 194 11.42 0.31 8.28
C ALA A 194 10.02 -0.15 8.74
N ALA A 195 9.18 0.81 9.12
CA ALA A 195 7.78 0.59 9.49
C ALA A 195 6.87 0.46 8.26
N ALA A 196 7.24 1.15 7.18
CA ALA A 196 6.56 1.14 5.89
C ALA A 196 7.61 1.19 4.77
N PHE A 197 7.25 0.75 3.56
CA PHE A 197 8.14 0.89 2.41
C PHE A 197 7.38 0.92 1.08
N PRO A 198 7.82 1.74 0.10
CA PRO A 198 7.24 1.75 -1.23
C PRO A 198 7.27 0.37 -1.87
N VAL A 199 6.18 0.04 -2.57
CA VAL A 199 6.05 -1.22 -3.31
C VAL A 199 5.59 -0.96 -4.73
N ARG A 200 6.00 -1.81 -5.66
CA ARG A 200 5.27 -2.00 -6.91
C ARG A 200 4.22 -3.07 -6.68
N ALA A 201 3.02 -2.65 -6.27
CA ALA A 201 1.88 -3.56 -6.15
C ALA A 201 1.37 -3.94 -7.55
N TYR A 202 1.10 -5.23 -7.77
CA TYR A 202 0.53 -5.72 -9.03
C TYR A 202 -0.28 -7.00 -8.79
N ALA A 203 -1.15 -7.31 -9.73
CA ALA A 203 -1.92 -8.54 -9.72
C ALA A 203 -1.57 -9.42 -10.94
N HIS A 204 -1.53 -10.73 -10.72
CA HIS A 204 -1.47 -11.73 -11.77
C HIS A 204 -2.86 -12.34 -11.93
N VAL A 205 -3.48 -12.10 -13.08
CA VAL A 205 -4.79 -12.64 -13.46
C VAL A 205 -4.55 -13.78 -14.43
N GLU A 206 -5.03 -15.00 -14.09
CA GLU A 206 -4.99 -16.11 -15.04
C GLU A 206 -5.99 -15.85 -16.18
N GLN A 207 -5.49 -15.81 -17.40
CA GLN A 207 -6.38 -15.72 -18.56
C GLN A 207 -7.10 -17.05 -18.72
N SER A 208 -8.43 -17.04 -18.57
CA SER A 208 -9.26 -18.19 -18.98
C SER A 208 -9.02 -18.44 -20.45
N GLN A 209 -8.54 -19.64 -20.79
CA GLN A 209 -8.39 -20.12 -22.17
C GLN A 209 -9.75 -20.36 -22.83
#